data_f135abcc8122bd4bb394f71610baa587
#
_entry.id   f135abcc8122bd4bb394f71610baa587
#
_cell.length_a   1.000
_cell.length_b   1.000
_cell.length_c   1.000
_cell.angle_alpha   90.00
_cell.angle_beta   90.00
_cell.angle_gamma   90.00
#
_symmetry.space_group_name_H-M   'P 1'
#
loop_
_entity.id
_entity.type
_entity.pdbx_description
1 polymer ?
#
loop_
_entity_poly.entity_id
_entity_poly.type
_entity_poly.pdbx_seq_one_letter_code
_entity_poly.pdbx_strand_id
1 'polypeptide(L)'
;LHSQLARTARELPVLAFTDGWAPDSEAALHTLGVETVSVATAGEALRHLGTRGVRHLLVEGGATLGSSLLAAGLVDRLVIFQAPVILGAGALSAFAALPSQRAGQAPRFRVVERKALGADLMTVYAVSGD
;
A
#
# COMPACT_ATOMS: atom_id res chain seq x y z
N LEU A 1 -10.01 -4.45 17.41
CA LEU A 1 -10.89 -3.28 17.62
C LEU A 1 -10.33 -2.25 18.62
N HIS A 2 -9.12 -2.48 19.17
CA HIS A 2 -8.51 -1.58 20.15
C HIS A 2 -7.50 -0.60 19.53
N SER A 3 -7.37 -0.55 18.21
CA SER A 3 -6.47 0.37 17.54
C SER A 3 -6.93 1.83 17.71
N GLN A 4 -6.00 2.74 17.78
CA GLN A 4 -6.29 4.17 17.82
C GLN A 4 -7.07 4.61 16.57
N LEU A 5 -6.72 4.09 15.41
CA LEU A 5 -7.43 4.37 14.15
C LEU A 5 -8.93 4.08 14.23
N ALA A 6 -9.32 2.92 14.78
CA ALA A 6 -10.73 2.59 14.93
C ALA A 6 -11.44 3.47 15.96
N ARG A 7 -10.75 3.90 17.03
CA ARG A 7 -11.33 4.77 18.07
C ARG A 7 -11.59 6.19 17.59
N THR A 8 -10.78 6.69 16.66
CA THR A 8 -10.91 8.06 16.11
C THR A 8 -11.73 8.10 14.83
N ALA A 9 -12.33 6.98 14.40
CA ALA A 9 -13.03 6.88 13.12
C ALA A 9 -14.26 7.80 13.00
N ARG A 10 -14.83 8.27 14.12
CA ARG A 10 -15.90 9.26 14.12
C ARG A 10 -15.42 10.69 13.86
N GLU A 11 -14.16 10.96 14.15
CA GLU A 11 -13.54 12.28 13.97
C GLU A 11 -12.81 12.32 12.60
N LEU A 12 -12.13 11.25 12.26
CA LEU A 12 -11.38 11.09 11.02
C LEU A 12 -11.97 9.91 10.25
N PRO A 13 -12.55 10.12 9.05
CA PRO A 13 -13.16 9.05 8.28
C PRO A 13 -12.21 7.87 8.06
N VAL A 14 -12.64 6.68 8.44
CA VAL A 14 -11.91 5.42 8.23
C VAL A 14 -12.76 4.51 7.38
N LEU A 15 -12.17 4.03 6.30
CA LEU A 15 -12.77 3.07 5.38
C LEU A 15 -11.92 1.80 5.39
N ALA A 16 -12.55 0.67 5.65
CA ALA A 16 -11.89 -0.63 5.68
C ALA A 16 -12.38 -1.51 4.51
N PHE A 17 -11.42 -2.06 3.78
CA PHE A 17 -11.67 -2.99 2.68
C PHE A 17 -11.30 -4.41 3.06
N THR A 18 -12.12 -5.38 2.64
CA THR A 18 -11.84 -6.81 2.80
C THR A 18 -12.61 -7.62 1.75
N ASP A 19 -12.17 -8.86 1.51
CA ASP A 19 -12.87 -9.86 0.71
C ASP A 19 -13.93 -10.66 1.49
N GLY A 20 -13.98 -10.45 2.81
CA GLY A 20 -15.00 -11.05 3.68
C GLY A 20 -14.92 -10.54 5.10
N TRP A 21 -16.06 -10.26 5.69
CA TRP A 21 -16.22 -9.85 7.07
C TRP A 21 -16.83 -10.97 7.90
N ALA A 22 -16.30 -11.20 9.10
CA ALA A 22 -17.07 -11.89 10.13
C ALA A 22 -18.18 -10.92 10.60
N PRO A 23 -19.46 -11.33 10.62
CA PRO A 23 -20.57 -10.42 10.93
C PRO A 23 -20.41 -9.61 12.22
N ASP A 24 -19.93 -10.26 13.29
CA ASP A 24 -19.70 -9.60 14.57
C ASP A 24 -18.59 -8.54 14.49
N SER A 25 -17.54 -8.79 13.68
CA SER A 25 -16.44 -7.85 13.48
C SER A 25 -16.87 -6.63 12.68
N GLU A 26 -17.69 -6.82 11.66
CA GLU A 26 -18.26 -5.74 10.86
C GLU A 26 -19.15 -4.83 11.70
N ALA A 27 -20.10 -5.41 12.45
CA ALA A 27 -20.98 -4.69 13.35
C ALA A 27 -20.21 -3.87 14.39
N ALA A 28 -19.13 -4.44 14.95
CA ALA A 28 -18.28 -3.76 15.91
C ALA A 28 -17.51 -2.59 15.28
N LEU A 29 -17.04 -2.72 14.04
CA LEU A 29 -16.39 -1.63 13.29
C LEU A 29 -17.37 -0.49 12.99
N HIS A 30 -18.58 -0.80 12.54
CA HIS A 30 -19.64 0.19 12.31
C HIS A 30 -20.00 0.95 13.60
N THR A 31 -20.06 0.26 14.75
CA THR A 31 -20.30 0.89 16.05
C THR A 31 -19.23 1.95 16.39
N LEU A 32 -17.99 1.74 15.95
CA LEU A 32 -16.89 2.68 16.13
C LEU A 32 -16.88 3.80 15.08
N GLY A 33 -17.74 3.74 14.05
CA GLY A 33 -17.80 4.72 12.97
C GLY A 33 -16.89 4.40 11.77
N VAL A 34 -16.35 3.18 11.70
CA VAL A 34 -15.60 2.71 10.54
C VAL A 34 -16.58 2.28 9.46
N GLU A 35 -16.41 2.80 8.25
CA GLU A 35 -17.13 2.31 7.07
C GLU A 35 -16.43 1.05 6.54
N THR A 36 -17.20 0.04 6.16
CA THR A 36 -16.68 -1.22 5.63
C THR A 36 -17.15 -1.44 4.20
N VAL A 37 -16.27 -1.94 3.34
CA VAL A 37 -16.57 -2.25 1.95
C VAL A 37 -15.96 -3.60 1.60
N SER A 38 -16.79 -4.52 1.10
CA SER A 38 -16.32 -5.81 0.59
C SER A 38 -15.80 -5.66 -0.83
N VAL A 39 -14.56 -6.08 -1.06
CA VAL A 39 -13.89 -6.08 -2.36
C VAL A 39 -13.00 -7.32 -2.47
N ALA A 40 -12.94 -7.93 -3.64
CA ALA A 40 -12.13 -9.12 -3.86
C ALA A 40 -10.65 -8.78 -4.16
N THR A 41 -10.36 -7.57 -4.60
CA THR A 41 -9.01 -7.18 -5.03
C THR A 41 -8.65 -5.75 -4.63
N ALA A 42 -7.35 -5.47 -4.52
CA ALA A 42 -6.85 -4.11 -4.32
C ALA A 42 -7.27 -3.15 -5.46
N GLY A 43 -7.36 -3.66 -6.69
CA GLY A 43 -7.84 -2.87 -7.84
C GLY A 43 -9.31 -2.44 -7.69
N GLU A 44 -10.15 -3.27 -7.08
CA GLU A 44 -11.53 -2.90 -6.75
C GLU A 44 -11.58 -1.83 -5.66
N ALA A 45 -10.76 -1.96 -4.63
CA ALA A 45 -10.63 -0.94 -3.60
C ALA A 45 -10.22 0.42 -4.20
N LEU A 46 -9.22 0.45 -5.08
CA LEU A 46 -8.78 1.67 -5.76
C LEU A 46 -9.89 2.26 -6.65
N ARG A 47 -10.62 1.43 -7.38
CA ARG A 47 -11.77 1.91 -8.19
C ARG A 47 -12.86 2.52 -7.30
N HIS A 48 -13.19 1.87 -6.19
CA HIS A 48 -14.14 2.40 -5.21
C HIS A 48 -13.70 3.77 -4.68
N LEU A 49 -12.44 3.93 -4.28
CA LEU A 49 -11.89 5.23 -3.87
C LEU A 49 -11.99 6.27 -4.99
N GLY A 50 -11.70 5.88 -6.23
CA GLY A 50 -11.83 6.75 -7.41
C GLY A 50 -13.25 7.28 -7.63
N THR A 51 -14.29 6.45 -7.44
CA THR A 51 -15.69 6.88 -7.53
C THR A 51 -16.07 7.88 -6.43
N ARG A 52 -15.36 7.86 -5.31
CA ARG A 52 -15.50 8.81 -4.19
C ARG A 52 -14.69 10.10 -4.38
N GLY A 53 -14.05 10.27 -5.53
CA GLY A 53 -13.26 11.45 -5.85
C GLY A 53 -11.83 11.46 -5.33
N VAL A 54 -11.33 10.35 -4.77
CA VAL A 54 -9.92 10.21 -4.38
C VAL A 54 -9.06 10.18 -5.64
N ARG A 55 -8.20 11.18 -5.82
CA ARG A 55 -7.30 11.32 -6.98
C ARG A 55 -5.87 10.92 -6.67
N HIS A 56 -5.48 11.02 -5.41
CA HIS A 56 -4.14 10.67 -4.94
C HIS A 56 -4.27 9.80 -3.70
N LEU A 57 -3.55 8.70 -3.67
CA LEU A 57 -3.51 7.78 -2.55
C LEU A 57 -2.05 7.50 -2.18
N LEU A 58 -1.69 7.76 -0.94
CA LEU A 58 -0.44 7.28 -0.35
C LEU A 58 -0.70 5.91 0.25
N VAL A 59 0.11 4.92 -0.16
CA VAL A 59 0.04 3.56 0.38
C VAL A 59 1.28 3.33 1.24
N GLU A 60 1.07 3.21 2.54
CA GLU A 60 2.11 2.88 3.53
C GLU A 60 2.00 1.42 4.00
N GLY A 61 1.41 0.57 3.19
CA GLY A 61 1.16 -0.82 3.53
C GLY A 61 2.43 -1.66 3.57
N GLY A 62 2.32 -2.83 4.22
CA GLY A 62 3.43 -3.79 4.29
C GLY A 62 3.74 -4.45 2.94
N ALA A 63 4.77 -5.31 2.95
CA ALA A 63 5.31 -5.98 1.78
C ALA A 63 4.28 -6.67 0.89
N THR A 64 3.24 -7.29 1.48
CA THR A 64 2.19 -8.02 0.75
C THR A 64 1.32 -7.09 -0.10
N LEU A 65 0.81 -6.01 0.50
CA LEU A 65 -0.03 -5.04 -0.22
C LEU A 65 0.77 -4.32 -1.31
N GLY A 66 1.98 -3.85 -0.97
CA GLY A 66 2.88 -3.21 -1.94
C GLY A 66 3.19 -4.10 -3.13
N SER A 67 3.49 -5.38 -2.88
CA SER A 67 3.76 -6.34 -3.95
C SER A 67 2.52 -6.65 -4.80
N SER A 68 1.34 -6.75 -4.20
CA SER A 68 0.09 -6.96 -4.94
C SER A 68 -0.23 -5.81 -5.88
N LEU A 69 -0.05 -4.57 -5.42
CA LEU A 69 -0.26 -3.38 -6.25
C LEU A 69 0.78 -3.28 -7.38
N LEU A 70 2.04 -3.60 -7.10
CA LEU A 70 3.10 -3.64 -8.11
C LEU A 70 2.83 -4.71 -9.16
N ALA A 71 2.47 -5.92 -8.74
CA ALA A 71 2.15 -7.03 -9.63
C ALA A 71 0.94 -6.73 -10.53
N ALA A 72 -0.02 -5.98 -10.02
CA ALA A 72 -1.21 -5.56 -10.77
C ALA A 72 -0.98 -4.31 -11.64
N GLY A 73 0.22 -3.71 -11.65
CA GLY A 73 0.51 -2.50 -12.43
C GLY A 73 -0.24 -1.25 -11.93
N LEU A 74 -0.59 -1.21 -10.64
CA LEU A 74 -1.43 -0.15 -10.05
C LEU A 74 -0.61 0.92 -9.29
N VAL A 75 0.70 0.94 -9.49
CA VAL A 75 1.60 1.88 -8.80
C VAL A 75 2.14 2.91 -9.80
N ASP A 76 1.74 4.16 -9.65
CA ASP A 76 2.26 5.26 -10.48
C ASP A 76 3.63 5.74 -9.98
N ARG A 77 3.81 5.76 -8.67
CA ARG A 77 5.06 6.19 -8.01
C ARG A 77 5.43 5.25 -6.87
N LEU A 78 6.71 4.91 -6.79
CA LEU A 78 7.30 4.15 -5.71
C LEU A 78 8.35 5.00 -5.01
N VAL A 79 8.21 5.19 -3.70
CA VAL A 79 9.16 5.91 -2.87
C VAL A 79 9.90 4.93 -1.99
N ILE A 80 11.23 4.89 -2.09
CA ILE A 80 12.08 4.01 -1.28
C ILE A 80 12.98 4.87 -0.41
N PHE A 81 12.93 4.62 0.89
CA PHE A 81 13.88 5.13 1.87
C PHE A 81 14.91 4.03 2.16
N GLN A 82 16.16 4.36 2.00
CA GLN A 82 17.28 3.44 2.20
C GLN A 82 18.22 3.98 3.27
N ALA A 83 18.32 3.26 4.38
CA ALA A 83 19.34 3.50 5.39
C ALA A 83 20.67 2.81 5.00
N PRO A 84 21.83 3.33 5.39
CA PRO A 84 23.13 2.71 5.13
C PRO A 84 23.42 1.57 6.11
N VAL A 85 22.50 0.57 6.17
CA VAL A 85 22.55 -0.56 7.10
C VAL A 85 22.35 -1.86 6.33
N ILE A 86 23.12 -2.89 6.69
CA ILE A 86 22.98 -4.24 6.16
C ILE A 86 22.32 -5.11 7.23
N LEU A 87 21.09 -5.55 6.99
CA LEU A 87 20.30 -6.32 7.96
C LEU A 87 20.51 -7.84 7.87
N GLY A 88 21.03 -8.34 6.78
CA GLY A 88 21.24 -9.77 6.55
C GLY A 88 19.97 -10.58 6.25
N ALA A 89 20.11 -11.90 6.16
CA ALA A 89 19.07 -12.82 5.69
C ALA A 89 17.84 -12.96 6.62
N GLY A 90 17.94 -12.57 7.88
CA GLY A 90 16.84 -12.60 8.85
C GLY A 90 15.92 -11.38 8.79
N ALA A 91 16.20 -10.40 7.93
CA ALA A 91 15.41 -9.19 7.80
C ALA A 91 14.09 -9.45 7.07
N LEU A 92 13.09 -8.62 7.36
CA LEU A 92 11.84 -8.62 6.59
C LEU A 92 12.12 -8.03 5.20
N SER A 93 11.62 -8.70 4.17
CA SER A 93 11.70 -8.21 2.80
C SER A 93 10.82 -6.97 2.61
N ALA A 94 11.33 -5.97 1.90
CA ALA A 94 10.55 -4.79 1.51
C ALA A 94 9.37 -5.15 0.58
N PHE A 95 9.51 -6.23 -0.18
CA PHE A 95 8.49 -6.79 -1.05
C PHE A 95 8.26 -8.26 -0.69
N ALA A 96 6.99 -8.70 -0.67
CA ALA A 96 6.63 -10.09 -0.60
C ALA A 96 6.97 -10.79 -1.93
N ALA A 97 6.67 -12.09 -2.04
CA ALA A 97 6.91 -12.86 -3.25
C ALA A 97 6.20 -12.20 -4.45
N LEU A 98 6.97 -11.55 -5.29
CA LEU A 98 6.55 -11.17 -6.64
C LEU A 98 6.71 -12.41 -7.54
N PRO A 99 5.87 -12.57 -8.58
CA PRO A 99 6.09 -13.61 -9.58
C PRO A 99 7.54 -13.56 -10.05
N SER A 100 8.23 -14.71 -10.03
CA SER A 100 9.60 -14.79 -10.50
C SER A 100 9.63 -14.38 -11.98
N GLN A 101 10.29 -13.28 -12.26
CA GLN A 101 10.43 -12.75 -13.61
C GLN A 101 11.90 -12.73 -13.99
N ARG A 102 12.17 -13.01 -15.27
CA ARG A 102 13.50 -12.72 -15.83
C ARG A 102 13.73 -11.21 -15.78
N ALA A 103 14.95 -10.76 -15.54
CA ALA A 103 15.30 -9.35 -15.40
C ALA A 103 14.78 -8.46 -16.57
N GLY A 104 14.64 -9.03 -17.76
CA GLY A 104 14.06 -8.33 -18.92
C GLY A 104 12.53 -8.18 -18.90
N GLN A 105 11.83 -8.89 -18.00
CA GLN A 105 10.37 -8.87 -17.87
C GLN A 105 9.92 -8.16 -16.57
N ALA A 106 10.87 -7.82 -15.70
CA ALA A 106 10.57 -7.12 -14.47
C ALA A 106 10.05 -5.70 -14.76
N PRO A 107 9.09 -5.19 -13.96
CA PRO A 107 8.62 -3.82 -14.08
C PRO A 107 9.81 -2.84 -14.04
N ARG A 108 9.86 -1.93 -15.00
CA ARG A 108 10.92 -0.93 -15.08
C ARG A 108 10.39 0.39 -14.58
N PHE A 109 11.21 1.04 -13.78
CA PHE A 109 10.94 2.38 -13.24
C PHE A 109 12.05 3.32 -13.70
N ARG A 110 11.70 4.58 -13.93
CA ARG A 110 12.67 5.66 -14.06
C ARG A 110 12.81 6.42 -12.75
N VAL A 111 14.00 6.85 -12.42
CA VAL A 111 14.23 7.70 -11.26
C VAL A 111 13.70 9.11 -11.57
N VAL A 112 12.84 9.62 -10.69
CA VAL A 112 12.28 10.96 -10.76
C VAL A 112 13.07 11.92 -9.87
N GLU A 113 13.39 11.46 -8.66
CA GLU A 113 14.06 12.26 -7.64
C GLU A 113 14.97 11.39 -6.77
N ARG A 114 16.07 11.97 -6.32
CA ARG A 114 16.89 11.44 -5.24
C ARG A 114 17.20 12.56 -4.25
N LYS A 115 17.08 12.26 -2.96
CA LYS A 115 17.31 13.21 -1.89
C LYS A 115 17.99 12.54 -0.71
N ALA A 116 19.09 13.14 -0.24
CA ALA A 116 19.69 12.74 1.02
C ALA A 116 18.86 13.31 2.19
N LEU A 117 18.58 12.47 3.17
CA LEU A 117 17.85 12.80 4.39
C LEU A 117 18.72 12.39 5.60
N GLY A 118 19.66 13.25 5.95
CA GLY A 118 20.71 12.89 6.90
C GLY A 118 21.61 11.81 6.31
N ALA A 119 21.69 10.64 6.97
CA ALA A 119 22.44 9.49 6.48
C ALA A 119 21.64 8.63 5.48
N ASP A 120 20.34 8.82 5.40
CA ASP A 120 19.45 8.03 4.56
C ASP A 120 19.32 8.62 3.14
N LEU A 121 18.93 7.79 2.20
CA LEU A 121 18.63 8.18 0.82
C LEU A 121 17.16 7.90 0.52
N MET A 122 16.43 8.92 0.10
CA MET A 122 15.11 8.79 -0.50
C MET A 122 15.25 8.75 -2.03
N THR A 123 14.62 7.78 -2.67
CA THR A 123 14.51 7.72 -4.13
C THR A 123 13.05 7.60 -4.54
N VAL A 124 12.61 8.47 -5.42
CA VAL A 124 11.29 8.43 -6.04
C VAL A 124 11.42 7.85 -7.45
N TYR A 125 10.66 6.83 -7.70
CA TYR A 125 10.54 6.17 -8.99
C TYR A 125 9.15 6.42 -9.58
N ALA A 126 9.07 6.52 -10.89
CA ALA A 126 7.81 6.47 -11.64
C ALA A 126 7.86 5.30 -12.61
N VAL A 127 6.69 4.74 -12.91
CA VAL A 127 6.58 3.72 -13.98
C VAL A 127 7.12 4.34 -15.27
N SER A 128 7.97 3.60 -15.96
CA SER A 128 8.38 3.99 -17.32
C SER A 128 7.16 3.81 -18.21
N GLY A 129 6.58 4.92 -18.69
CA GLY A 129 5.63 4.84 -19.78
C GLY A 129 6.33 4.31 -21.03
N ASP A 130 5.61 3.50 -21.79
CA ASP A 130 6.01 3.10 -23.13
C ASP A 130 6.17 4.30 -24.05
#